data_d7b7072095ea83f71f7589a101f58114
#
_entry.id   d7b7072095ea83f71f7589a101f58114
#
_cell.length_a   1.000
_cell.length_b   1.000
_cell.length_c   1.000
_cell.angle_alpha   90.00
_cell.angle_beta   90.00
_cell.angle_gamma   90.00
#
_symmetry.space_group_name_H-M   'P 1'
#
loop_
_entity.id
_entity.type
_entity.pdbx_description
1 polymer ?
#
loop_
_entity_poly.entity_id
_entity_poly.type
_entity_poly.pdbx_seq_one_letter_code
_entity_poly.pdbx_strand_id
1 'polypeptide(L)'
;SRNCDALILHVEAVSDEYLIKLSKGKTPFVLLNRHIPELADRCIILDNIKGGYLATKYILESGHKNIAYISGPLWKKDAQERLNGHKQALAEHDIEFDENSLYEGDFIEDSGYEGFTALYKNNPAITALVCANDEMATGAMVSAREHGIELPAQLSIIGYDNVFFTRHVYPPLSTINYPIDEMGKVAAQWVLSHVYQKSVQPIQTLFQPELVIRQSVVNIT
;
A
#
# COMPACT_ATOMS: atom_id res chain seq x y z
N SER A 1 29.63 -16.11 -18.26
CA SER A 1 28.81 -15.52 -19.33
C SER A 1 27.82 -14.56 -18.69
N ARG A 2 27.71 -13.34 -19.19
CA ARG A 2 26.65 -12.41 -18.79
C ARG A 2 25.36 -12.86 -19.45
N ASN A 3 24.35 -13.13 -18.62
CA ASN A 3 23.03 -13.47 -19.12
C ASN A 3 22.07 -12.25 -19.19
N CYS A 4 22.49 -11.10 -18.67
CA CYS A 4 21.73 -9.85 -18.72
C CYS A 4 22.66 -8.62 -18.68
N ASP A 5 22.23 -7.52 -19.30
CA ASP A 5 22.99 -6.27 -19.36
C ASP A 5 22.66 -5.32 -18.18
N ALA A 6 21.47 -5.45 -17.59
CA ALA A 6 21.04 -4.70 -16.40
C ALA A 6 19.93 -5.46 -15.65
N LEU A 7 19.58 -4.98 -14.44
CA LEU A 7 18.53 -5.58 -13.61
C LEU A 7 17.54 -4.50 -13.12
N ILE A 8 16.27 -4.86 -13.08
CA ILE A 8 15.25 -4.17 -12.30
C ILE A 8 14.92 -5.09 -11.13
N LEU A 9 15.15 -4.63 -9.90
CA LEU A 9 15.07 -5.45 -8.70
C LEU A 9 13.94 -4.96 -7.79
N HIS A 10 13.01 -5.87 -7.50
CA HIS A 10 12.08 -5.76 -6.38
C HIS A 10 12.41 -6.88 -5.40
N VAL A 11 13.26 -6.58 -4.41
CA VAL A 11 13.85 -7.60 -3.53
C VAL A 11 13.71 -7.18 -2.06
N GLU A 12 13.21 -8.06 -1.23
CA GLU A 12 13.02 -7.83 0.20
C GLU A 12 14.04 -8.61 1.05
N ALA A 13 14.34 -9.84 0.66
CA ALA A 13 15.20 -10.76 1.43
C ALA A 13 16.71 -10.54 1.28
N VAL A 14 17.11 -9.52 0.52
CA VAL A 14 18.54 -9.22 0.26
C VAL A 14 18.97 -8.07 1.16
N SER A 15 20.13 -8.16 1.84
CA SER A 15 20.63 -7.08 2.71
C SER A 15 21.06 -5.83 1.93
N ASP A 16 20.96 -4.66 2.57
CA ASP A 16 21.43 -3.39 1.99
C ASP A 16 22.91 -3.43 1.65
N GLU A 17 23.75 -4.02 2.54
CA GLU A 17 25.19 -4.17 2.33
C GLU A 17 25.48 -4.98 1.06
N TYR A 18 24.71 -6.04 0.80
CA TYR A 18 24.87 -6.83 -0.43
C TYR A 18 24.53 -6.01 -1.67
N LEU A 19 23.44 -5.23 -1.64
CA LEU A 19 23.03 -4.37 -2.76
C LEU A 19 24.04 -3.24 -2.99
N ILE A 20 24.58 -2.63 -1.92
CA ILE A 20 25.66 -1.64 -2.00
C ILE A 20 26.92 -2.28 -2.60
N LYS A 21 27.26 -3.50 -2.20
CA LYS A 21 28.39 -4.23 -2.81
C LYS A 21 28.12 -4.56 -4.28
N LEU A 22 26.90 -4.99 -4.61
CA LEU A 22 26.49 -5.29 -6.00
C LEU A 22 26.59 -4.05 -6.89
N SER A 23 26.28 -2.85 -6.36
CA SER A 23 26.35 -1.59 -7.12
C SER A 23 27.75 -1.21 -7.60
N LYS A 24 28.79 -1.74 -6.96
CA LYS A 24 30.19 -1.58 -7.38
C LYS A 24 30.60 -2.54 -8.51
N GLY A 25 29.70 -3.43 -8.89
CA GLY A 25 29.90 -4.39 -9.98
C GLY A 25 29.70 -3.79 -11.36
N LYS A 26 29.79 -4.64 -12.39
CA LYS A 26 29.70 -4.21 -13.80
C LYS A 26 28.26 -4.18 -14.35
N THR A 27 27.32 -4.83 -13.68
CA THR A 27 25.91 -4.90 -14.13
C THR A 27 25.12 -3.84 -13.40
N PRO A 28 24.63 -2.80 -14.10
CA PRO A 28 23.80 -1.78 -13.50
C PRO A 28 22.46 -2.36 -13.06
N PHE A 29 21.89 -1.81 -11.98
CA PHE A 29 20.57 -2.18 -11.53
C PHE A 29 19.83 -0.98 -10.93
N VAL A 30 18.50 -1.05 -10.94
CA VAL A 30 17.58 -0.11 -10.29
C VAL A 30 16.72 -0.88 -9.30
N LEU A 31 16.40 -0.24 -8.17
CA LEU A 31 15.58 -0.80 -7.10
C LEU A 31 14.15 -0.23 -7.19
N LEU A 32 13.16 -1.10 -7.06
CA LEU A 32 11.75 -0.74 -6.88
C LEU A 32 11.34 -0.99 -5.43
N ASN A 33 10.61 -0.04 -4.85
CA ASN A 33 10.08 -0.10 -3.48
C ASN A 33 11.10 -0.31 -2.38
N ARG A 34 12.34 0.03 -2.62
CA ARG A 34 13.38 -0.04 -1.61
C ARG A 34 14.23 1.22 -1.65
N HIS A 35 14.35 1.88 -0.52
CA HIS A 35 15.21 3.04 -0.35
C HIS A 35 16.48 2.66 0.41
N ILE A 36 17.63 2.85 -0.24
CA ILE A 36 18.96 2.72 0.34
C ILE A 36 19.65 4.09 0.12
N PRO A 37 19.99 4.84 1.18
CA PRO A 37 20.54 6.19 1.04
C PRO A 37 21.74 6.29 0.11
N GLU A 38 22.65 5.30 0.16
CA GLU A 38 23.86 5.23 -0.67
C GLU A 38 23.57 4.95 -2.14
N LEU A 39 22.34 4.55 -2.47
CA LEU A 39 21.86 4.19 -3.81
C LEU A 39 20.64 5.01 -4.24
N ALA A 40 20.44 6.18 -3.63
CA ALA A 40 19.24 6.99 -3.82
C ALA A 40 18.95 7.36 -5.29
N ASP A 41 20.01 7.47 -6.13
CA ASP A 41 19.94 7.76 -7.56
C ASP A 41 19.28 6.65 -8.41
N ARG A 42 19.09 5.46 -7.82
CA ARG A 42 18.54 4.26 -8.46
C ARG A 42 17.46 3.57 -7.63
N CYS A 43 16.91 4.25 -6.63
CA CYS A 43 15.78 3.76 -5.83
C CYS A 43 14.50 4.45 -6.28
N ILE A 44 13.57 3.71 -6.84
CA ILE A 44 12.25 4.21 -7.25
C ILE A 44 11.24 3.72 -6.21
N ILE A 45 10.68 4.65 -5.44
CA ILE A 45 9.86 4.37 -4.28
C ILE A 45 8.53 5.13 -4.32
N LEU A 46 7.53 4.59 -3.63
CA LEU A 46 6.26 5.25 -3.33
C LEU A 46 6.30 5.81 -1.90
N ASP A 47 5.68 6.96 -1.68
CA ASP A 47 5.45 7.50 -0.34
C ASP A 47 4.31 6.73 0.36
N ASN A 48 4.64 5.58 0.95
CA ASN A 48 3.67 4.71 1.61
C ASN A 48 3.09 5.33 2.89
N ILE A 49 3.86 6.17 3.60
CA ILE A 49 3.35 6.89 4.79
C ILE A 49 2.21 7.80 4.35
N LYS A 50 2.44 8.61 3.31
CA LYS A 50 1.40 9.48 2.76
C LYS A 50 0.19 8.70 2.25
N GLY A 51 0.41 7.53 1.65
CA GLY A 51 -0.69 6.70 1.17
C GLY A 51 -1.59 6.20 2.31
N GLY A 52 -1.02 5.64 3.37
CA GLY A 52 -1.76 5.22 4.56
C GLY A 52 -2.46 6.38 5.26
N TYR A 53 -1.80 7.54 5.31
CA TYR A 53 -2.39 8.78 5.80
C TYR A 53 -3.62 9.22 4.99
N LEU A 54 -3.51 9.27 3.66
CA LEU A 54 -4.62 9.69 2.78
C LEU A 54 -5.84 8.75 2.88
N ALA A 55 -5.61 7.43 2.94
CA ALA A 55 -6.69 6.46 3.09
C ALA A 55 -7.46 6.70 4.40
N THR A 56 -6.74 6.83 5.49
CA THR A 56 -7.34 7.01 6.82
C THR A 56 -7.99 8.38 6.98
N LYS A 57 -7.33 9.43 6.50
CA LYS A 57 -7.88 10.78 6.51
C LYS A 57 -9.23 10.84 5.78
N TYR A 58 -9.36 10.19 4.62
CA TYR A 58 -10.62 10.15 3.89
C TYR A 58 -11.73 9.48 4.68
N ILE A 59 -11.44 8.40 5.40
CA ILE A 59 -12.38 7.73 6.32
C ILE A 59 -12.81 8.66 7.45
N LEU A 60 -11.86 9.36 8.07
CA LEU A 60 -12.10 10.31 9.17
C LEU A 60 -12.94 11.51 8.70
N GLU A 61 -12.60 12.11 7.56
CA GLU A 61 -13.37 13.21 6.94
C GLU A 61 -14.79 12.79 6.50
N SER A 62 -15.02 11.49 6.28
CA SER A 62 -16.33 10.91 6.07
C SER A 62 -17.13 10.68 7.38
N GLY A 63 -16.60 11.10 8.52
CA GLY A 63 -17.28 11.09 9.83
C GLY A 63 -17.01 9.83 10.68
N HIS A 64 -16.30 8.84 10.15
CA HIS A 64 -16.01 7.61 10.90
C HIS A 64 -14.99 7.85 12.01
N LYS A 65 -15.27 7.31 13.21
CA LYS A 65 -14.34 7.36 14.36
C LYS A 65 -13.99 5.98 14.89
N ASN A 66 -14.85 4.98 14.65
CA ASN A 66 -14.61 3.60 15.06
C ASN A 66 -14.05 2.83 13.87
N ILE A 67 -12.73 2.85 13.73
CA ILE A 67 -11.99 2.43 12.55
C ILE A 67 -11.10 1.25 12.91
N ALA A 68 -11.16 0.18 12.12
CA ALA A 68 -10.21 -0.93 12.18
C ALA A 68 -9.22 -0.87 11.01
N TYR A 69 -8.10 -1.57 11.18
CA TYR A 69 -7.03 -1.62 10.19
C TYR A 69 -6.56 -3.07 9.96
N ILE A 70 -6.43 -3.47 8.69
CA ILE A 70 -5.77 -4.72 8.31
C ILE A 70 -4.44 -4.36 7.63
N SER A 71 -3.33 -4.66 8.30
CA SER A 71 -1.98 -4.42 7.76
C SER A 71 -1.52 -5.57 6.88
N GLY A 72 -0.49 -5.33 6.05
CA GLY A 72 0.35 -6.43 5.56
C GLY A 72 1.31 -6.92 6.64
N PRO A 73 2.21 -7.86 6.30
CA PRO A 73 3.21 -8.38 7.25
C PRO A 73 4.09 -7.25 7.79
N LEU A 74 4.10 -7.06 9.10
CA LEU A 74 4.77 -5.92 9.74
C LEU A 74 6.32 -5.99 9.69
N TRP A 75 6.87 -7.09 9.24
CA TRP A 75 8.30 -7.15 8.91
C TRP A 75 8.64 -6.45 7.57
N LYS A 76 7.62 -6.19 6.71
CA LYS A 76 7.77 -5.45 5.46
C LYS A 76 7.68 -3.95 5.70
N LYS A 77 8.62 -3.21 5.11
CA LYS A 77 8.72 -1.77 5.29
C LYS A 77 7.50 -1.00 4.78
N ASP A 78 6.98 -1.38 3.62
CA ASP A 78 5.78 -0.75 3.04
C ASP A 78 4.54 -0.93 3.93
N ALA A 79 4.35 -2.11 4.53
CA ALA A 79 3.27 -2.36 5.48
C ALA A 79 3.41 -1.48 6.74
N GLN A 80 4.63 -1.37 7.29
CA GLN A 80 4.92 -0.48 8.43
C GLN A 80 4.66 0.99 8.07
N GLU A 81 5.12 1.44 6.91
CA GLU A 81 4.96 2.81 6.45
C GLU A 81 3.48 3.16 6.25
N ARG A 82 2.68 2.27 5.64
CA ARG A 82 1.21 2.46 5.48
C ARG A 82 0.52 2.54 6.84
N LEU A 83 0.87 1.66 7.80
CA LEU A 83 0.35 1.69 9.16
C LEU A 83 0.77 2.97 9.91
N ASN A 84 2.00 3.45 9.73
CA ASN A 84 2.46 4.70 10.33
C ASN A 84 1.65 5.90 9.80
N GLY A 85 1.34 5.92 8.50
CA GLY A 85 0.44 6.92 7.92
C GLY A 85 -0.97 6.87 8.51
N HIS A 86 -1.51 5.66 8.74
CA HIS A 86 -2.78 5.48 9.45
C HIS A 86 -2.74 6.07 10.86
N LYS A 87 -1.74 5.70 11.65
CA LYS A 87 -1.55 6.22 13.01
C LYS A 87 -1.42 7.74 13.04
N GLN A 88 -0.69 8.32 12.07
CA GLN A 88 -0.56 9.77 11.94
C GLN A 88 -1.92 10.45 11.69
N ALA A 89 -2.72 9.94 10.78
CA ALA A 89 -4.04 10.52 10.48
C ALA A 89 -4.99 10.45 11.68
N LEU A 90 -4.99 9.34 12.44
CA LEU A 90 -5.75 9.22 13.68
C LEU A 90 -5.33 10.28 14.71
N ALA A 91 -4.03 10.43 14.94
CA ALA A 91 -3.48 11.38 15.91
C ALA A 91 -3.84 12.83 15.56
N GLU A 92 -3.85 13.21 14.28
CA GLU A 92 -4.26 14.56 13.82
C GLU A 92 -5.77 14.84 14.04
N HIS A 93 -6.57 13.79 14.30
CA HIS A 93 -7.99 13.89 14.62
C HIS A 93 -8.31 13.58 16.10
N ASP A 94 -7.30 13.63 16.97
CA ASP A 94 -7.42 13.35 18.41
C ASP A 94 -7.97 11.94 18.71
N ILE A 95 -7.69 10.95 17.85
CA ILE A 95 -8.06 9.54 18.04
C ILE A 95 -6.80 8.75 18.38
N GLU A 96 -6.80 8.13 19.55
CA GLU A 96 -5.72 7.23 19.96
C GLU A 96 -5.80 5.92 19.19
N PHE A 97 -4.66 5.45 18.71
CA PHE A 97 -4.58 4.16 18.02
C PHE A 97 -4.73 3.01 19.01
N ASP A 98 -5.71 2.14 18.79
CA ASP A 98 -5.93 0.93 19.59
C ASP A 98 -5.33 -0.29 18.89
N GLU A 99 -4.37 -0.96 19.51
CA GLU A 99 -3.77 -2.20 18.98
C GLU A 99 -4.80 -3.33 18.79
N ASN A 100 -5.94 -3.31 19.52
CA ASN A 100 -7.03 -4.26 19.31
C ASN A 100 -7.84 -4.00 18.04
N SER A 101 -7.67 -2.83 17.43
CA SER A 101 -8.25 -2.47 16.13
C SER A 101 -7.35 -2.86 14.94
N LEU A 102 -6.20 -3.49 15.20
CA LEU A 102 -5.24 -3.93 14.19
C LEU A 102 -5.30 -5.46 14.02
N TYR A 103 -5.29 -5.89 12.77
CA TYR A 103 -5.01 -7.27 12.38
C TYR A 103 -3.81 -7.30 11.41
N GLU A 104 -2.82 -8.15 11.69
CA GLU A 104 -1.70 -8.37 10.77
C GLU A 104 -2.05 -9.44 9.76
N GLY A 105 -2.25 -9.03 8.50
CA GLY A 105 -2.46 -9.90 7.34
C GLY A 105 -1.16 -10.16 6.58
N ASP A 106 -1.30 -10.70 5.38
CA ASP A 106 -0.19 -11.14 4.53
C ASP A 106 -0.25 -10.59 3.09
N PHE A 107 -1.14 -9.61 2.85
CA PHE A 107 -1.48 -9.03 1.54
C PHE A 107 -2.31 -9.94 0.61
N ILE A 108 -2.80 -11.08 1.10
CA ILE A 108 -3.64 -12.02 0.34
C ILE A 108 -5.10 -11.90 0.79
N GLU A 109 -6.03 -12.19 -0.10
CA GLU A 109 -7.47 -12.07 0.12
C GLU A 109 -7.94 -12.81 1.38
N ASP A 110 -7.47 -14.05 1.59
CA ASP A 110 -7.84 -14.89 2.74
C ASP A 110 -7.55 -14.18 4.08
N SER A 111 -6.40 -13.52 4.20
CA SER A 111 -6.06 -12.79 5.43
C SER A 111 -6.94 -11.54 5.63
N GLY A 112 -7.46 -10.96 4.57
CA GLY A 112 -8.46 -9.90 4.64
C GLY A 112 -9.79 -10.40 5.19
N TYR A 113 -10.24 -11.58 4.73
CA TYR A 113 -11.44 -12.25 5.22
C TYR A 113 -11.33 -12.62 6.71
N GLU A 114 -10.24 -13.28 7.09
CA GLU A 114 -9.99 -13.68 8.47
C GLU A 114 -9.83 -12.47 9.39
N GLY A 115 -9.09 -11.45 8.91
CA GLY A 115 -8.83 -10.22 9.64
C GLY A 115 -10.11 -9.47 9.98
N PHE A 116 -11.00 -9.29 9.00
CA PHE A 116 -12.29 -8.65 9.27
C PHE A 116 -13.13 -9.50 10.25
N THR A 117 -13.21 -10.81 10.07
CA THR A 117 -13.94 -11.71 10.97
C THR A 117 -13.46 -11.56 12.42
N ALA A 118 -12.14 -11.53 12.63
CA ALA A 118 -11.54 -11.36 13.95
C ALA A 118 -11.81 -9.99 14.57
N LEU A 119 -11.61 -8.91 13.79
CA LEU A 119 -11.84 -7.55 14.23
C LEU A 119 -13.31 -7.29 14.57
N TYR A 120 -14.22 -7.74 13.72
CA TYR A 120 -15.66 -7.58 13.94
C TYR A 120 -16.17 -8.37 15.15
N LYS A 121 -15.64 -9.57 15.39
CA LYS A 121 -15.93 -10.35 16.59
C LYS A 121 -15.51 -9.63 17.87
N ASN A 122 -14.35 -8.95 17.83
CA ASN A 122 -13.83 -8.20 18.98
C ASN A 122 -14.58 -6.87 19.21
N ASN A 123 -14.95 -6.19 18.12
CA ASN A 123 -15.66 -4.91 18.16
C ASN A 123 -16.73 -4.85 17.06
N PRO A 124 -17.98 -5.29 17.31
CA PRO A 124 -19.06 -5.23 16.32
C PRO A 124 -19.52 -3.79 15.99
N ALA A 125 -19.02 -2.77 16.69
CA ALA A 125 -19.37 -1.38 16.44
C ALA A 125 -18.44 -0.68 15.44
N ILE A 126 -17.53 -1.41 14.78
CA ILE A 126 -16.67 -0.87 13.70
C ILE A 126 -17.56 -0.32 12.58
N THR A 127 -17.31 0.94 12.19
CA THR A 127 -18.02 1.60 11.09
C THR A 127 -17.17 1.77 9.83
N ALA A 128 -15.86 1.62 9.95
CA ALA A 128 -14.96 1.68 8.81
C ALA A 128 -13.76 0.75 8.97
N LEU A 129 -13.24 0.26 7.83
CA LEU A 129 -12.08 -0.59 7.73
C LEU A 129 -11.11 0.00 6.70
N VAL A 130 -9.86 0.16 7.11
CA VAL A 130 -8.75 0.51 6.23
C VAL A 130 -7.89 -0.74 6.01
N CYS A 131 -7.70 -1.15 4.76
CA CYS A 131 -6.85 -2.28 4.40
C CYS A 131 -5.58 -1.81 3.73
N ALA A 132 -4.46 -2.42 4.08
CA ALA A 132 -3.16 -2.06 3.53
C ALA A 132 -2.98 -2.45 2.05
N ASN A 133 -3.89 -3.26 1.47
CA ASN A 133 -4.01 -3.47 0.04
C ASN A 133 -5.43 -3.82 -0.41
N ASP A 134 -5.65 -3.86 -1.72
CA ASP A 134 -6.96 -4.12 -2.32
C ASP A 134 -7.40 -5.59 -2.22
N GLU A 135 -6.46 -6.52 -2.24
CA GLU A 135 -6.79 -7.95 -2.09
C GLU A 135 -7.39 -8.24 -0.72
N MET A 136 -6.74 -7.79 0.36
CA MET A 136 -7.30 -7.93 1.71
C MET A 136 -8.62 -7.16 1.87
N ALA A 137 -8.75 -5.97 1.25
CA ALA A 137 -10.02 -5.24 1.26
C ALA A 137 -11.14 -6.06 0.61
N THR A 138 -10.86 -6.78 -0.47
CA THR A 138 -11.84 -7.63 -1.15
C THR A 138 -12.25 -8.82 -0.27
N GLY A 139 -11.31 -9.49 0.37
CA GLY A 139 -11.60 -10.55 1.34
C GLY A 139 -12.45 -10.07 2.52
N ALA A 140 -12.13 -8.89 3.06
CA ALA A 140 -12.93 -8.24 4.10
C ALA A 140 -14.36 -7.92 3.63
N MET A 141 -14.55 -7.48 2.38
CA MET A 141 -15.87 -7.24 1.80
C MET A 141 -16.70 -8.53 1.69
N VAL A 142 -16.08 -9.66 1.37
CA VAL A 142 -16.73 -10.98 1.34
C VAL A 142 -17.18 -11.35 2.74
N SER A 143 -16.26 -11.33 3.72
CA SER A 143 -16.55 -11.65 5.12
C SER A 143 -17.67 -10.76 5.69
N ALA A 144 -17.63 -9.43 5.44
CA ALA A 144 -18.66 -8.51 5.92
C ALA A 144 -20.06 -8.92 5.42
N ARG A 145 -20.20 -9.26 4.14
CA ARG A 145 -21.48 -9.70 3.57
C ARG A 145 -21.96 -11.02 4.18
N GLU A 146 -21.09 -11.99 4.42
CA GLU A 146 -21.44 -13.25 5.07
C GLU A 146 -21.90 -13.04 6.51
N HIS A 147 -21.44 -11.97 7.18
CA HIS A 147 -21.96 -11.53 8.47
C HIS A 147 -23.25 -10.69 8.37
N GLY A 148 -23.82 -10.52 7.17
CA GLY A 148 -25.05 -9.76 6.95
C GLY A 148 -24.87 -8.23 7.01
N ILE A 149 -23.65 -7.74 6.86
CA ILE A 149 -23.33 -6.30 6.93
C ILE A 149 -23.49 -5.67 5.55
N GLU A 150 -24.28 -4.61 5.47
CA GLU A 150 -24.52 -3.85 4.25
C GLU A 150 -23.37 -2.87 3.97
N LEU A 151 -22.73 -3.05 2.80
CA LEU A 151 -21.64 -2.18 2.33
C LEU A 151 -22.19 -1.15 1.31
N PRO A 152 -21.86 0.14 1.45
CA PRO A 152 -21.09 0.80 2.51
C PRO A 152 -21.96 1.29 3.68
N ALA A 153 -23.28 1.01 3.69
CA ALA A 153 -24.24 1.64 4.59
C ALA A 153 -23.92 1.41 6.08
N GLN A 154 -23.46 0.22 6.45
CA GLN A 154 -23.09 -0.14 7.82
C GLN A 154 -21.58 -0.19 8.04
N LEU A 155 -20.81 -0.46 6.99
CA LEU A 155 -19.35 -0.55 7.05
C LEU A 155 -18.73 0.04 5.78
N SER A 156 -17.95 1.10 5.94
CA SER A 156 -17.10 1.66 4.89
C SER A 156 -15.79 0.88 4.81
N ILE A 157 -15.31 0.61 3.58
CA ILE A 157 -14.03 -0.07 3.36
C ILE A 157 -13.19 0.69 2.33
N ILE A 158 -11.91 0.89 2.63
CA ILE A 158 -10.93 1.46 1.70
C ILE A 158 -9.73 0.53 1.58
N GLY A 159 -9.25 0.36 0.34
CA GLY A 159 -8.06 -0.43 0.01
C GLY A 159 -6.84 0.41 -0.31
N TYR A 160 -5.85 -0.24 -0.94
CA TYR A 160 -4.61 0.33 -1.42
C TYR A 160 -4.14 -0.46 -2.64
N ASP A 161 -3.52 0.15 -3.64
CA ASP A 161 -2.91 -0.29 -4.89
C ASP A 161 -3.69 0.15 -6.15
N ASN A 162 -5.02 0.28 -6.10
CA ASN A 162 -5.89 0.57 -7.25
C ASN A 162 -5.79 -0.49 -8.36
N VAL A 163 -5.77 -1.77 -7.96
CA VAL A 163 -5.72 -2.88 -8.91
C VAL A 163 -6.99 -2.97 -9.77
N PHE A 164 -6.87 -3.60 -10.93
CA PHE A 164 -7.90 -3.62 -11.96
C PHE A 164 -9.30 -4.03 -11.46
N PHE A 165 -9.40 -5.03 -10.60
CA PHE A 165 -10.69 -5.56 -10.14
C PHE A 165 -11.45 -4.63 -9.18
N THR A 166 -10.80 -3.65 -8.55
CA THR A 166 -11.43 -2.76 -7.55
C THR A 166 -12.63 -1.97 -8.09
N ARG A 167 -12.67 -1.73 -9.38
CA ARG A 167 -13.81 -1.06 -10.06
C ARG A 167 -14.97 -2.01 -10.37
N HIS A 168 -14.74 -3.32 -10.25
CA HIS A 168 -15.70 -4.36 -10.64
C HIS A 168 -16.30 -5.11 -9.44
N VAL A 169 -15.72 -4.95 -8.23
CA VAL A 169 -16.34 -5.45 -7.00
C VAL A 169 -17.56 -4.58 -6.64
N TYR A 170 -18.44 -5.09 -5.81
CA TYR A 170 -19.63 -4.35 -5.39
C TYR A 170 -19.63 -4.17 -3.87
N PRO A 171 -19.80 -2.93 -3.35
CA PRO A 171 -19.66 -1.67 -4.11
C PRO A 171 -18.24 -1.51 -4.68
N PRO A 172 -18.05 -0.71 -5.76
CA PRO A 172 -16.73 -0.39 -6.27
C PRO A 172 -15.83 0.20 -5.19
N LEU A 173 -14.63 -0.38 -5.02
CA LEU A 173 -13.74 -0.12 -3.90
C LEU A 173 -12.98 1.21 -4.06
N SER A 174 -13.14 2.12 -3.10
CA SER A 174 -12.27 3.28 -2.92
C SER A 174 -10.89 2.80 -2.48
N THR A 175 -9.82 3.41 -2.99
CA THR A 175 -8.47 2.89 -2.80
C THR A 175 -7.43 3.99 -2.96
N ILE A 176 -6.18 3.70 -2.61
CA ILE A 176 -5.02 4.54 -2.91
C ILE A 176 -4.36 4.03 -4.17
N ASN A 177 -4.15 4.91 -5.14
CA ASN A 177 -3.44 4.57 -6.37
C ASN A 177 -1.94 4.38 -6.12
N TYR A 178 -1.44 3.22 -6.50
CA TYR A 178 -0.03 2.88 -6.57
C TYR A 178 0.39 2.91 -8.05
N PRO A 179 1.14 3.93 -8.52
CA PRO A 179 1.43 4.12 -9.94
C PRO A 179 2.53 3.17 -10.44
N ILE A 180 2.36 1.86 -10.25
CA ILE A 180 3.38 0.83 -10.55
C ILE A 180 3.80 0.83 -12.01
N ASP A 181 2.87 1.12 -12.94
CA ASP A 181 3.16 1.20 -14.38
C ASP A 181 4.12 2.35 -14.70
N GLU A 182 3.94 3.50 -14.05
CA GLU A 182 4.82 4.67 -14.23
C GLU A 182 6.18 4.43 -13.60
N MET A 183 6.21 3.85 -12.41
CA MET A 183 7.45 3.44 -11.74
C MET A 183 8.23 2.44 -12.58
N GLY A 184 7.54 1.46 -13.19
CA GLY A 184 8.14 0.50 -14.12
C GLY A 184 8.73 1.16 -15.38
N LYS A 185 8.03 2.15 -15.96
CA LYS A 185 8.53 2.93 -17.10
C LYS A 185 9.80 3.71 -16.73
N VAL A 186 9.82 4.36 -15.56
CA VAL A 186 10.99 5.08 -15.07
C VAL A 186 12.16 4.14 -14.82
N ALA A 187 11.90 2.95 -14.24
CA ALA A 187 12.93 1.93 -14.05
C ALA A 187 13.53 1.45 -15.40
N ALA A 188 12.67 1.20 -16.39
CA ALA A 188 13.12 0.83 -17.73
C ALA A 188 13.95 1.94 -18.40
N GLN A 189 13.53 3.20 -18.29
CA GLN A 189 14.28 4.35 -18.79
C GLN A 189 15.65 4.46 -18.13
N TRP A 190 15.73 4.27 -16.81
CA TRP A 190 16.99 4.26 -16.07
C TRP A 190 17.93 3.18 -16.60
N VAL A 191 17.44 1.96 -16.78
CA VAL A 191 18.21 0.83 -17.34
C VAL A 191 18.71 1.14 -18.73
N LEU A 192 17.82 1.57 -19.65
CA LEU A 192 18.18 1.87 -21.03
C LEU A 192 19.25 2.94 -21.13
N SER A 193 19.16 3.97 -20.31
CA SER A 193 20.15 5.05 -20.29
C SER A 193 21.53 4.59 -19.82
N HIS A 194 21.59 3.72 -18.81
CA HIS A 194 22.84 3.20 -18.26
C HIS A 194 23.49 2.14 -19.14
N VAL A 195 22.69 1.34 -19.86
CA VAL A 195 23.22 0.31 -20.77
C VAL A 195 23.70 0.92 -22.09
N TYR A 196 22.94 1.87 -22.65
CA TYR A 196 23.21 2.41 -23.99
C TYR A 196 23.87 3.79 -23.98
N GLN A 197 24.30 4.27 -22.81
CA GLN A 197 24.98 5.59 -22.63
C GLN A 197 24.22 6.77 -23.27
N LYS A 198 22.88 6.67 -23.33
CA LYS A 198 22.04 7.79 -23.76
C LYS A 198 22.02 8.84 -22.65
N SER A 199 21.98 10.11 -23.02
CA SER A 199 21.88 11.21 -22.04
C SER A 199 20.70 10.97 -21.11
N VAL A 200 20.98 10.76 -19.84
CA VAL A 200 19.96 10.47 -18.82
C VAL A 200 19.41 11.80 -18.34
N GLN A 201 18.11 12.00 -18.50
CA GLN A 201 17.42 13.01 -17.71
C GLN A 201 17.32 12.51 -16.26
N PRO A 202 17.34 13.39 -15.25
CA PRO A 202 17.07 12.99 -13.87
C PRO A 202 15.75 12.23 -13.82
N ILE A 203 15.76 11.05 -13.21
CA ILE A 203 14.54 10.25 -13.06
C ILE A 203 13.79 10.67 -11.79
N GLN A 204 12.48 10.54 -11.82
CA GLN A 204 11.66 10.64 -10.62
C GLN A 204 11.92 9.40 -9.75
N THR A 205 12.45 9.61 -8.54
CA THR A 205 12.74 8.52 -7.60
C THR A 205 11.67 8.33 -6.54
N LEU A 206 10.92 9.40 -6.20
CA LEU A 206 9.82 9.37 -5.24
C LEU A 206 8.49 9.64 -5.95
N PHE A 207 7.60 8.66 -5.92
CA PHE A 207 6.23 8.76 -6.42
C PHE A 207 5.26 9.10 -5.30
N GLN A 208 4.22 9.86 -5.63
CA GLN A 208 3.18 10.24 -4.69
C GLN A 208 1.95 9.36 -4.90
N PRO A 209 1.37 8.81 -3.82
CA PRO A 209 0.09 8.11 -3.90
C PRO A 209 -1.06 9.10 -4.09
N GLU A 210 -2.15 8.65 -4.71
CA GLU A 210 -3.36 9.43 -4.94
C GLU A 210 -4.58 8.67 -4.44
N LEU A 211 -5.53 9.39 -3.82
CA LEU A 211 -6.81 8.83 -3.40
C LEU A 211 -7.73 8.65 -4.61
N VAL A 212 -8.28 7.45 -4.76
CA VAL A 212 -9.28 7.10 -5.78
C VAL A 212 -10.61 6.81 -5.10
N ILE A 213 -11.51 7.79 -5.13
CA ILE A 213 -12.83 7.69 -4.51
C ILE A 213 -13.78 6.90 -5.42
N ARG A 214 -14.47 5.91 -4.84
CA ARG A 214 -15.54 5.13 -5.46
C ARG A 214 -16.75 5.04 -4.53
N GLN A 215 -17.38 3.85 -4.40
CA GLN A 215 -18.67 3.71 -3.72
C GLN A 215 -18.58 2.89 -2.41
N SER A 216 -17.39 2.49 -1.97
CA SER A 216 -17.22 1.65 -0.78
C SER A 216 -17.10 2.43 0.53
N VAL A 217 -17.19 3.75 0.48
CA VAL A 217 -17.17 4.64 1.65
C VAL A 217 -18.38 5.53 1.62
N VAL A 218 -19.12 5.58 2.73
CA VAL A 218 -20.28 6.45 2.94
C VAL A 218 -19.93 7.59 3.91
N ASN A 219 -20.47 8.77 3.63
CA ASN A 219 -20.41 9.89 4.58
C ASN A 219 -21.48 9.72 5.64
N ILE A 220 -21.10 9.79 6.94
CA ILE A 220 -22.00 9.66 8.10
C ILE A 220 -22.05 10.93 8.95
N THR A 221 -21.45 12.05 8.46
CA THR A 221 -21.55 13.39 9.07
C THR A 221 -22.85 14.08 8.74
#